data_9367111b7c191ab10355a12848b5fc42
#
_entry.id   9367111b7c191ab10355a12848b5fc42
#
_cell.length_a   1.000
_cell.length_b   1.000
_cell.length_c   1.000
_cell.angle_alpha   90.00
_cell.angle_beta   90.00
_cell.angle_gamma   90.00
#
_symmetry.space_group_name_H-M   'P 1'
#
loop_
_entity.id
_entity.type
_entity.pdbx_description
1 polymer ?
#
loop_
_entity_poly.entity_id
_entity_poly.type
_entity_poly.pdbx_seq_one_letter_code
_entity_poly.pdbx_strand_id
1 'polypeptide(L)'
;MLGSSREAKKPQGVMTFDFEKFRLSLSPEGAKVVSLVDKKYNKELITEEEKRLNLYPLELFTGDPKVDELLNFSTYHIEQKGNTIRASLKGEGFSVVKTLEYKGDYFLLSLEVEGIGTPFVNAGTRIKEGEFYTHAGPVVRVGDRIERLDPKDIKGRELIKGDISFAGEESRYYFKGFAGRLSQVAIHRLEGDSTYVLVWSREPLKFYAGAKEYARLREIGLTDSIDFGSLRLIVKPLFLFMYWIYEHLHSWVFSIVALTLVVRLLMFPLTYKSTVAMAKMSELAPKLQQLKEKYKDDPVKFQEEVMKLYQEVGFNPMSGCLPLLLQIPIFFALYKVLTITADLQLAKFLWVPSLAEKDPYYVLPILMGATMIAQQFISPSPEKSQNYIMFITSVVFTFLFASFPAGLVLYWTLNNIFNLGQTYLIKKLTGMDKKQGSVRKDKKR
;
A
#
# COMPACT_ATOMS: atom_id res chain seq x y z
N MET A 1 0.32 9.89 -34.44
CA MET A 1 -0.90 9.09 -34.33
C MET A 1 -0.55 7.66 -34.64
N LEU A 2 -0.84 6.73 -33.73
CA LEU A 2 -0.86 5.33 -34.11
C LEU A 2 -1.94 5.23 -35.20
N GLY A 3 -1.56 4.78 -36.39
CA GLY A 3 -2.52 4.56 -37.47
C GLY A 3 -3.63 3.65 -36.98
N SER A 4 -4.85 3.91 -37.40
CA SER A 4 -6.08 3.18 -37.03
C SER A 4 -6.14 1.70 -37.41
N SER A 5 -5.02 1.08 -37.76
CA SER A 5 -4.95 -0.31 -38.26
C SER A 5 -3.69 -1.05 -37.82
N ARG A 6 -3.39 -1.04 -36.51
CA ARG A 6 -2.51 -2.08 -35.99
C ARG A 6 -3.38 -3.31 -35.73
N GLU A 7 -3.39 -4.24 -36.68
CA GLU A 7 -4.07 -5.51 -36.48
C GLU A 7 -3.38 -6.35 -35.41
N ALA A 8 -4.16 -6.94 -34.53
CA ALA A 8 -3.67 -7.91 -33.55
C ALA A 8 -3.02 -9.09 -34.31
N LYS A 9 -1.68 -9.10 -34.34
CA LYS A 9 -0.90 -10.15 -34.99
C LYS A 9 -0.15 -10.93 -33.94
N LYS A 10 -0.29 -12.25 -33.96
CA LYS A 10 0.48 -13.08 -33.05
C LYS A 10 1.97 -12.99 -33.42
N PRO A 11 2.85 -12.60 -32.50
CA PRO A 11 4.28 -12.51 -32.76
C PRO A 11 4.85 -13.86 -33.22
N GLN A 12 5.67 -13.85 -34.27
CA GLN A 12 6.32 -15.06 -34.81
C GLN A 12 7.81 -15.02 -34.50
N GLY A 13 8.41 -16.20 -34.38
CA GLY A 13 9.87 -16.34 -34.14
C GLY A 13 10.34 -15.77 -32.81
N VAL A 14 9.47 -15.74 -31.81
CA VAL A 14 9.75 -15.16 -30.48
C VAL A 14 10.92 -15.88 -29.83
N MET A 15 11.88 -15.11 -29.33
CA MET A 15 13.04 -15.59 -28.59
C MET A 15 12.84 -15.34 -27.10
N THR A 16 12.96 -16.40 -26.29
CA THR A 16 12.78 -16.33 -24.84
C THR A 16 14.10 -16.43 -24.11
N PHE A 17 14.33 -15.52 -23.18
CA PHE A 17 15.52 -15.43 -22.34
C PHE A 17 15.13 -15.60 -20.88
N ASP A 18 15.77 -16.56 -20.21
CA ASP A 18 15.46 -16.92 -18.83
C ASP A 18 16.52 -16.33 -17.88
N PHE A 19 16.11 -15.37 -17.04
CA PHE A 19 16.92 -14.77 -16.00
C PHE A 19 16.46 -15.22 -14.62
N GLU A 20 17.19 -14.88 -13.58
CA GLU A 20 16.89 -15.31 -12.22
C GLU A 20 15.47 -14.90 -11.78
N LYS A 21 15.11 -13.62 -11.92
CA LYS A 21 13.82 -13.09 -11.47
C LYS A 21 12.78 -12.94 -12.57
N PHE A 22 13.21 -12.89 -13.83
CA PHE A 22 12.33 -12.62 -14.96
C PHE A 22 12.55 -13.62 -16.11
N ARG A 23 11.47 -13.87 -16.85
CA ARG A 23 11.54 -14.50 -18.17
C ARG A 23 11.09 -13.47 -19.19
N LEU A 24 12.00 -13.09 -20.09
CA LEU A 24 11.80 -12.09 -21.12
C LEU A 24 11.66 -12.74 -22.48
N SER A 25 10.66 -12.37 -23.25
CA SER A 25 10.49 -12.78 -24.64
C SER A 25 10.49 -11.57 -25.58
N LEU A 26 11.39 -11.61 -26.56
CA LEU A 26 11.49 -10.59 -27.60
C LEU A 26 10.97 -11.13 -28.94
N SER A 27 10.21 -10.30 -29.64
CA SER A 27 9.92 -10.54 -31.06
C SER A 27 11.12 -10.07 -31.90
N PRO A 28 11.63 -10.86 -32.86
CA PRO A 28 12.61 -10.37 -33.80
C PRO A 28 12.09 -9.20 -34.61
N GLU A 29 10.78 -9.15 -34.87
CA GLU A 29 10.09 -8.01 -35.50
C GLU A 29 10.04 -6.82 -34.52
N GLY A 30 10.84 -5.80 -34.78
CA GLY A 30 10.95 -4.61 -33.97
C GLY A 30 11.78 -4.75 -32.69
N ALA A 31 12.29 -5.92 -32.36
CA ALA A 31 13.00 -6.21 -31.10
C ALA A 31 12.24 -5.63 -29.88
N LYS A 32 10.96 -5.95 -29.81
CA LYS A 32 10.01 -5.47 -28.81
C LYS A 32 9.69 -6.56 -27.78
N VAL A 33 9.34 -6.17 -26.56
CA VAL A 33 9.03 -7.11 -25.48
C VAL A 33 7.59 -7.60 -25.64
N VAL A 34 7.41 -8.85 -26.01
CA VAL A 34 6.09 -9.47 -26.23
C VAL A 34 5.62 -10.34 -25.07
N SER A 35 6.52 -10.67 -24.14
CA SER A 35 6.22 -11.30 -22.86
C SER A 35 7.29 -10.94 -21.85
N LEU A 36 6.89 -10.65 -20.64
CA LEU A 36 7.77 -10.45 -19.50
C LEU A 36 7.08 -11.01 -18.26
N VAL A 37 7.58 -12.15 -17.77
CA VAL A 37 7.02 -12.84 -16.61
C VAL A 37 7.87 -12.58 -15.38
N ASP A 38 7.28 -12.00 -14.35
CA ASP A 38 7.88 -11.96 -13.01
C ASP A 38 7.74 -13.34 -12.37
N LYS A 39 8.87 -14.02 -12.17
CA LYS A 39 8.89 -15.39 -11.64
C LYS A 39 8.46 -15.48 -10.18
N LYS A 40 8.70 -14.44 -9.39
CA LYS A 40 8.30 -14.39 -7.97
C LYS A 40 6.79 -14.50 -7.81
N TYR A 41 6.05 -13.86 -8.71
CA TYR A 41 4.60 -13.79 -8.65
C TYR A 41 3.91 -14.62 -9.75
N ASN A 42 4.70 -15.24 -10.63
CA ASN A 42 4.22 -15.91 -11.83
C ASN A 42 3.24 -15.02 -12.63
N LYS A 43 3.60 -13.74 -12.77
CA LYS A 43 2.75 -12.69 -13.36
C LYS A 43 3.27 -12.27 -14.72
N GLU A 44 2.43 -12.38 -15.75
CA GLU A 44 2.68 -11.74 -17.05
C GLU A 44 2.47 -10.23 -16.93
N LEU A 45 3.48 -9.46 -17.32
CA LEU A 45 3.53 -8.01 -17.21
C LEU A 45 3.17 -7.31 -18.53
N ILE A 46 3.11 -8.05 -19.63
CA ILE A 46 2.57 -7.56 -20.91
C ILE A 46 1.06 -7.69 -20.89
N THR A 47 0.37 -6.60 -21.16
CA THR A 47 -1.08 -6.50 -21.02
C THR A 47 -1.81 -7.08 -22.23
N GLU A 48 -3.06 -7.51 -22.04
CA GLU A 48 -3.91 -7.94 -23.15
C GLU A 48 -4.20 -6.78 -24.14
N GLU A 49 -4.15 -5.55 -23.66
CA GLU A 49 -4.30 -4.37 -24.50
C GLU A 49 -3.10 -4.16 -25.43
N GLU A 50 -1.87 -4.35 -24.91
CA GLU A 50 -0.65 -4.33 -25.73
C GLU A 50 -0.68 -5.39 -26.82
N LYS A 51 -1.13 -6.59 -26.49
CA LYS A 51 -1.31 -7.69 -27.47
C LYS A 51 -2.37 -7.36 -28.51
N ARG A 52 -3.53 -6.85 -28.07
CA ARG A 52 -4.65 -6.46 -28.95
C ARG A 52 -4.27 -5.34 -29.92
N LEU A 53 -3.52 -4.35 -29.45
CA LEU A 53 -3.11 -3.20 -30.24
C LEU A 53 -1.80 -3.43 -31.01
N ASN A 54 -1.15 -4.56 -30.81
CA ASN A 54 0.20 -4.83 -31.31
C ASN A 54 1.16 -3.66 -31.01
N LEU A 55 1.07 -3.16 -29.76
CA LEU A 55 1.82 -2.02 -29.25
C LEU A 55 2.56 -2.45 -28.00
N TYR A 56 3.85 -2.75 -28.14
CA TYR A 56 4.63 -3.38 -27.09
C TYR A 56 5.71 -2.46 -26.50
N PRO A 57 6.17 -2.71 -25.28
CA PRO A 57 7.34 -2.05 -24.75
C PRO A 57 8.57 -2.19 -25.64
N LEU A 58 9.43 -1.17 -25.63
CA LEU A 58 10.63 -0.99 -26.42
C LEU A 58 10.41 -0.70 -27.91
N GLU A 59 9.20 -0.50 -28.38
CA GLU A 59 8.97 0.09 -29.69
C GLU A 59 9.51 1.50 -29.75
N LEU A 60 9.97 1.92 -30.95
CA LEU A 60 10.62 3.20 -31.18
C LEU A 60 9.75 4.11 -32.03
N PHE A 61 9.65 5.39 -31.65
CA PHE A 61 8.83 6.39 -32.34
C PHE A 61 9.64 7.66 -32.59
N THR A 62 9.82 7.99 -33.86
CA THR A 62 10.47 9.23 -34.32
C THR A 62 9.49 10.36 -34.60
N GLY A 63 8.22 9.99 -34.82
CA GLY A 63 7.17 10.87 -35.28
C GLY A 63 7.00 10.85 -36.82
N ASP A 64 7.89 10.18 -37.56
CA ASP A 64 7.72 9.87 -38.97
C ASP A 64 7.11 8.45 -39.10
N PRO A 65 5.86 8.34 -39.62
CA PRO A 65 5.20 7.04 -39.68
C PRO A 65 5.93 5.99 -40.51
N LYS A 66 6.65 6.39 -41.54
CA LYS A 66 7.43 5.44 -42.40
C LYS A 66 8.64 4.91 -41.67
N VAL A 67 9.37 5.79 -40.97
CA VAL A 67 10.53 5.40 -40.16
C VAL A 67 10.05 4.53 -38.98
N ASP A 68 8.97 4.91 -38.31
CA ASP A 68 8.41 4.17 -37.18
C ASP A 68 7.97 2.77 -37.58
N GLU A 69 7.41 2.61 -38.79
CA GLU A 69 7.05 1.31 -39.36
C GLU A 69 8.28 0.44 -39.59
N LEU A 70 9.32 1.00 -40.17
CA LEU A 70 10.59 0.28 -40.38
C LEU A 70 11.23 -0.14 -39.05
N LEU A 71 11.25 0.75 -38.06
CA LEU A 71 11.87 0.46 -36.76
C LEU A 71 11.11 -0.63 -35.96
N ASN A 72 9.79 -0.71 -36.09
CA ASN A 72 8.98 -1.57 -35.24
C ASN A 72 8.50 -2.85 -35.92
N PHE A 73 8.64 -2.97 -37.24
CA PHE A 73 8.16 -4.12 -38.00
C PHE A 73 9.23 -4.78 -38.88
N SER A 74 10.46 -4.24 -38.94
CA SER A 74 11.58 -4.92 -39.57
C SER A 74 12.17 -5.97 -38.62
N THR A 75 12.83 -6.97 -39.19
CA THR A 75 13.49 -8.05 -38.46
C THR A 75 14.85 -7.60 -37.93
N TYR A 76 15.04 -7.62 -36.62
CA TYR A 76 16.30 -7.37 -35.94
C TYR A 76 17.11 -8.68 -35.83
N HIS A 77 18.41 -8.58 -35.94
CA HIS A 77 19.30 -9.63 -35.54
C HIS A 77 19.50 -9.59 -34.01
N ILE A 78 19.12 -10.67 -33.34
CA ILE A 78 19.14 -10.73 -31.85
C ILE A 78 20.18 -11.78 -31.45
N GLU A 79 21.08 -11.39 -30.57
CA GLU A 79 22.08 -12.24 -29.94
C GLU A 79 22.11 -12.03 -28.42
N GLN A 80 22.42 -13.10 -27.70
CA GLN A 80 22.61 -13.04 -26.24
C GLN A 80 24.06 -13.41 -25.89
N LYS A 81 24.64 -12.62 -24.98
CA LYS A 81 25.92 -12.88 -24.35
C LYS A 81 25.82 -12.66 -22.85
N GLY A 82 25.76 -13.76 -22.10
CA GLY A 82 25.53 -13.70 -20.66
C GLY A 82 24.20 -13.04 -20.31
N ASN A 83 24.24 -11.99 -19.51
CA ASN A 83 23.07 -11.21 -19.10
C ASN A 83 22.68 -10.10 -20.09
N THR A 84 23.36 -10.00 -21.22
CA THR A 84 23.16 -8.94 -22.20
C THR A 84 22.55 -9.50 -23.47
N ILE A 85 21.45 -8.88 -23.91
CA ILE A 85 20.79 -9.13 -25.18
C ILE A 85 21.05 -7.94 -26.07
N ARG A 86 21.53 -8.19 -27.28
CA ARG A 86 21.78 -7.17 -28.29
C ARG A 86 20.91 -7.42 -29.51
N ALA A 87 20.13 -6.44 -29.88
CA ALA A 87 19.27 -6.47 -31.07
C ALA A 87 19.67 -5.36 -32.03
N SER A 88 20.06 -5.72 -33.24
CA SER A 88 20.56 -4.76 -34.25
C SER A 88 19.72 -4.80 -35.53
N LEU A 89 19.47 -3.61 -36.05
CA LEU A 89 18.81 -3.38 -37.35
C LEU A 89 19.68 -2.46 -38.18
N LYS A 90 19.97 -2.86 -39.41
CA LYS A 90 20.67 -2.03 -40.40
C LYS A 90 19.79 -1.82 -41.62
N GLY A 91 19.48 -0.57 -41.92
CA GLY A 91 18.73 -0.17 -43.09
C GLY A 91 19.56 0.69 -44.04
N GLU A 92 18.96 1.18 -45.11
CA GLU A 92 19.59 2.13 -46.01
C GLU A 92 19.75 3.50 -45.33
N GLY A 93 21.02 3.86 -45.01
CA GLY A 93 21.37 5.13 -44.38
C GLY A 93 21.09 5.24 -42.89
N PHE A 94 20.68 4.17 -42.22
CA PHE A 94 20.49 4.18 -40.75
C PHE A 94 20.87 2.84 -40.12
N SER A 95 21.22 2.91 -38.83
CA SER A 95 21.38 1.71 -38.00
C SER A 95 20.81 1.98 -36.59
N VAL A 96 20.28 0.90 -35.99
CA VAL A 96 19.75 0.92 -34.62
C VAL A 96 20.22 -0.31 -33.89
N VAL A 97 20.74 -0.12 -32.69
CA VAL A 97 21.11 -1.20 -31.79
C VAL A 97 20.43 -0.95 -30.44
N LYS A 98 19.62 -1.93 -30.02
CA LYS A 98 19.03 -1.99 -28.68
C LYS A 98 19.84 -2.99 -27.86
N THR A 99 20.37 -2.56 -26.73
CA THR A 99 21.08 -3.43 -25.80
C THR A 99 20.34 -3.47 -24.49
N LEU A 100 19.94 -4.67 -24.07
CA LEU A 100 19.27 -4.92 -22.80
C LEU A 100 20.22 -5.71 -21.90
N GLU A 101 20.62 -5.12 -20.80
CA GLU A 101 21.45 -5.79 -19.79
C GLU A 101 20.60 -6.07 -18.54
N TYR A 102 20.48 -7.35 -18.18
CA TYR A 102 19.79 -7.77 -16.98
C TYR A 102 20.60 -7.42 -15.72
N LYS A 103 20.01 -6.65 -14.82
CA LYS A 103 20.61 -6.15 -13.57
C LYS A 103 19.90 -6.69 -12.30
N GLY A 104 19.23 -7.82 -12.38
CA GLY A 104 18.49 -8.42 -11.26
C GLY A 104 17.05 -7.92 -11.17
N ASP A 105 16.82 -6.71 -10.73
CA ASP A 105 15.47 -6.18 -10.58
C ASP A 105 14.98 -5.39 -11.80
N TYR A 106 15.85 -5.03 -12.73
CA TYR A 106 15.53 -4.24 -13.92
C TYR A 106 16.42 -4.63 -15.11
N PHE A 107 16.09 -4.09 -16.28
CA PHE A 107 16.91 -4.17 -17.48
C PHE A 107 17.46 -2.79 -17.82
N LEU A 108 18.75 -2.67 -18.01
CA LEU A 108 19.36 -1.45 -18.51
C LEU A 108 19.28 -1.44 -20.04
N LEU A 109 18.51 -0.50 -20.58
CA LEU A 109 18.36 -0.27 -22.01
C LEU A 109 19.38 0.77 -22.48
N SER A 110 20.21 0.40 -23.43
CA SER A 110 21.05 1.31 -24.20
C SER A 110 20.60 1.33 -25.64
N LEU A 111 20.48 2.51 -26.22
CA LEU A 111 20.04 2.69 -27.60
C LEU A 111 21.12 3.44 -28.38
N GLU A 112 21.68 2.77 -29.39
CA GLU A 112 22.62 3.37 -30.34
C GLU A 112 21.87 3.57 -31.66
N VAL A 113 21.86 4.81 -32.16
CA VAL A 113 21.11 5.20 -33.35
C VAL A 113 21.98 6.05 -34.24
N GLU A 114 22.08 5.68 -35.51
CA GLU A 114 22.81 6.43 -36.54
C GLU A 114 21.88 6.67 -37.73
N GLY A 115 22.06 7.81 -38.41
CA GLY A 115 21.33 8.16 -39.62
C GLY A 115 19.88 8.65 -39.45
N ILE A 116 19.34 8.52 -38.24
CA ILE A 116 18.01 9.06 -37.88
C ILE A 116 18.12 9.78 -36.54
N GLY A 117 17.14 10.64 -36.23
CA GLY A 117 17.05 11.27 -34.91
C GLY A 117 16.79 10.26 -33.78
N THR A 118 17.24 10.58 -32.60
CA THR A 118 16.98 9.74 -31.41
C THR A 118 15.47 9.56 -31.21
N PRO A 119 14.95 8.33 -31.28
CA PRO A 119 13.51 8.07 -31.14
C PRO A 119 13.07 8.10 -29.67
N PHE A 120 11.78 8.25 -29.46
CA PHE A 120 11.11 7.91 -28.22
C PHE A 120 11.02 6.40 -28.08
N VAL A 121 11.10 5.91 -26.84
CA VAL A 121 10.94 4.49 -26.50
C VAL A 121 9.61 4.28 -25.77
N ASN A 122 8.86 3.30 -26.18
CA ASN A 122 7.59 2.94 -25.56
C ASN A 122 7.81 2.17 -24.25
N ALA A 123 7.21 2.66 -23.18
CA ALA A 123 7.16 1.98 -21.88
C ALA A 123 6.06 0.91 -21.81
N GLY A 124 5.06 1.01 -22.66
CA GLY A 124 3.88 0.14 -22.67
C GLY A 124 2.65 0.76 -22.00
N THR A 125 1.67 -0.08 -21.75
CA THR A 125 0.41 0.30 -21.11
C THR A 125 0.33 -0.19 -19.66
N ARG A 126 -0.62 0.34 -18.92
CA ARG A 126 -0.84 0.02 -17.50
C ARG A 126 -1.23 -1.44 -17.27
N ILE A 127 -0.58 -2.07 -16.31
CA ILE A 127 -1.00 -3.38 -15.79
C ILE A 127 -2.25 -3.16 -14.94
N LYS A 128 -3.41 -3.64 -15.43
CA LYS A 128 -4.70 -3.45 -14.76
C LYS A 128 -4.85 -4.39 -13.57
N GLU A 129 -5.30 -3.83 -12.45
CA GLU A 129 -5.73 -4.54 -11.26
C GLU A 129 -6.97 -3.88 -10.68
N GLY A 130 -7.63 -4.55 -9.71
CA GLY A 130 -8.79 -4.00 -9.02
C GLY A 130 -8.48 -2.66 -8.34
N GLU A 131 -8.93 -1.59 -8.95
CA GLU A 131 -8.52 -0.22 -8.65
C GLU A 131 -9.57 0.48 -7.78
N PHE A 132 -9.41 0.40 -6.46
CA PHE A 132 -10.22 1.19 -5.55
C PHE A 132 -9.32 2.21 -4.82
N TYR A 133 -9.59 3.51 -4.99
CA TYR A 133 -8.98 4.64 -4.26
C TYR A 133 -7.48 4.93 -4.47
N THR A 134 -6.86 4.47 -5.54
CA THR A 134 -5.48 4.84 -5.88
C THR A 134 -5.38 5.35 -7.30
N HIS A 135 -4.34 6.15 -7.57
CA HIS A 135 -4.07 6.58 -8.92
C HIS A 135 -3.76 5.38 -9.82
N ALA A 136 -4.33 5.39 -11.02
CA ALA A 136 -4.10 4.40 -12.05
C ALA A 136 -3.97 5.11 -13.40
N GLY A 137 -2.76 5.14 -13.94
CA GLY A 137 -2.45 5.86 -15.16
C GLY A 137 -1.00 6.33 -15.24
N PRO A 138 -0.73 7.32 -16.08
CA PRO A 138 0.62 7.84 -16.25
C PRO A 138 1.13 8.56 -15.00
N VAL A 139 2.40 8.31 -14.70
CA VAL A 139 3.14 8.98 -13.63
C VAL A 139 4.48 9.46 -14.17
N VAL A 140 4.84 10.70 -13.85
CA VAL A 140 6.09 11.34 -14.27
C VAL A 140 6.67 12.11 -13.10
N ARG A 141 7.97 11.99 -12.85
CA ARG A 141 8.67 12.81 -11.87
C ARG A 141 9.50 13.88 -12.59
N VAL A 142 9.12 15.13 -12.39
CA VAL A 142 9.81 16.31 -12.95
C VAL A 142 10.45 17.09 -11.80
N GLY A 143 11.77 17.10 -11.73
CA GLY A 143 12.49 17.61 -10.57
C GLY A 143 12.04 16.94 -9.28
N ASP A 144 11.52 17.70 -8.32
CA ASP A 144 11.00 17.19 -7.05
C ASP A 144 9.50 16.91 -7.06
N ARG A 145 8.81 17.15 -8.18
CA ARG A 145 7.37 16.97 -8.29
C ARG A 145 7.03 15.66 -8.97
N ILE A 146 6.03 14.97 -8.43
CA ILE A 146 5.44 13.78 -9.04
C ILE A 146 4.10 14.20 -9.62
N GLU A 147 3.99 14.10 -10.94
CA GLU A 147 2.78 14.37 -11.69
C GLU A 147 2.07 13.05 -11.98
N ARG A 148 0.88 12.90 -11.45
CA ARG A 148 -0.04 11.78 -11.72
C ARG A 148 -1.19 12.30 -12.56
N LEU A 149 -1.25 11.84 -13.80
CA LEU A 149 -2.25 12.32 -14.74
C LEU A 149 -3.41 11.34 -14.81
N ASP A 150 -4.64 11.86 -14.74
CA ASP A 150 -5.82 11.04 -15.01
C ASP A 150 -5.89 10.80 -16.54
N PRO A 151 -5.95 9.53 -16.99
CA PRO A 151 -6.11 9.21 -18.40
C PRO A 151 -7.27 9.93 -19.08
N LYS A 152 -8.34 10.24 -18.34
CA LYS A 152 -9.52 10.95 -18.85
C LYS A 152 -9.26 12.40 -19.21
N ASP A 153 -8.32 13.03 -18.53
CA ASP A 153 -7.98 14.45 -18.72
C ASP A 153 -7.06 14.66 -19.92
N ILE A 154 -6.41 13.59 -20.42
CA ILE A 154 -5.49 13.66 -21.55
C ILE A 154 -6.26 13.76 -22.87
N LYS A 155 -6.13 14.90 -23.53
CA LYS A 155 -6.76 15.17 -24.84
C LYS A 155 -5.84 14.73 -25.99
N GLY A 156 -5.77 13.41 -26.21
CA GLY A 156 -4.98 12.82 -27.30
C GLY A 156 -3.51 12.63 -26.93
N ARG A 157 -2.73 13.70 -26.81
CA ARG A 157 -1.29 13.65 -26.46
C ARG A 157 -0.93 14.74 -25.47
N GLU A 158 -0.16 14.38 -24.46
CA GLU A 158 0.49 15.29 -23.51
C GLU A 158 2.00 15.19 -23.68
N LEU A 159 2.72 16.32 -23.73
CA LEU A 159 4.17 16.35 -23.84
C LEU A 159 4.76 17.10 -22.64
N ILE A 160 5.55 16.39 -21.84
CA ILE A 160 6.25 16.92 -20.66
C ILE A 160 7.73 17.02 -20.99
N LYS A 161 8.33 18.17 -20.71
CA LYS A 161 9.77 18.45 -20.91
C LYS A 161 10.38 18.92 -19.60
N GLY A 162 11.61 18.56 -19.35
CA GLY A 162 12.35 19.01 -18.18
C GLY A 162 13.36 17.99 -17.68
N ASP A 163 13.78 18.18 -16.44
CA ASP A 163 14.62 17.21 -15.73
C ASP A 163 13.73 16.12 -15.14
N ILE A 164 13.57 15.05 -15.91
CA ILE A 164 12.67 13.95 -15.58
C ILE A 164 13.50 12.75 -15.12
N SER A 165 13.22 12.24 -13.92
CA SER A 165 13.95 11.12 -13.34
C SER A 165 13.27 9.76 -13.56
N PHE A 166 11.95 9.73 -13.73
CA PHE A 166 11.23 8.55 -14.16
C PHE A 166 9.91 8.90 -14.84
N ALA A 167 9.43 8.01 -15.68
CA ALA A 167 8.11 8.06 -16.28
C ALA A 167 7.62 6.68 -16.65
N GLY A 168 6.32 6.46 -16.53
CA GLY A 168 5.69 5.20 -16.86
C GLY A 168 4.20 5.19 -16.56
N GLU A 169 3.67 3.99 -16.57
CA GLU A 169 2.29 3.67 -16.21
C GLU A 169 2.26 2.99 -14.85
N GLU A 170 1.40 3.44 -13.96
CA GLU A 170 1.22 2.81 -12.65
C GLU A 170 -0.21 2.35 -12.42
N SER A 171 -0.34 1.27 -11.69
CA SER A 171 -1.55 0.83 -11.01
C SER A 171 -1.28 0.80 -9.50
N ARG A 172 -2.21 0.28 -8.73
CA ARG A 172 -2.09 0.20 -7.28
C ARG A 172 -0.79 -0.49 -6.82
N TYR A 173 -0.44 -1.63 -7.44
CA TYR A 173 0.67 -2.47 -7.01
C TYR A 173 1.77 -2.66 -8.05
N TYR A 174 1.58 -2.14 -9.26
CA TYR A 174 2.53 -2.33 -10.36
C TYR A 174 2.97 -1.00 -10.98
N PHE A 175 4.17 -1.01 -11.50
CA PHE A 175 4.74 0.04 -12.31
C PHE A 175 5.34 -0.56 -13.58
N LYS A 176 5.21 0.13 -14.70
CA LYS A 176 5.87 -0.19 -15.96
C LYS A 176 6.40 1.10 -16.58
N GLY A 177 7.70 1.20 -16.71
CA GLY A 177 8.30 2.43 -17.24
C GLY A 177 9.80 2.45 -17.18
N PHE A 178 10.33 3.66 -17.27
CA PHE A 178 11.75 3.93 -17.30
C PHE A 178 12.18 4.90 -16.21
N ALA A 179 13.37 4.65 -15.65
CA ALA A 179 14.06 5.54 -14.74
C ALA A 179 15.45 5.89 -15.28
N GLY A 180 15.91 7.11 -15.04
CA GLY A 180 17.18 7.63 -15.49
C GLY A 180 17.09 9.13 -15.82
N ARG A 181 17.94 9.60 -16.72
CA ARG A 181 17.86 10.98 -17.22
C ARG A 181 16.97 11.06 -18.46
N LEU A 182 15.73 11.45 -18.24
CA LEU A 182 14.76 11.68 -19.29
C LEU A 182 14.67 13.18 -19.57
N SER A 183 14.64 13.57 -20.84
CA SER A 183 14.46 14.98 -21.22
C SER A 183 13.05 15.29 -21.68
N GLN A 184 12.35 14.29 -22.23
CA GLN A 184 10.99 14.42 -22.70
C GLN A 184 10.20 13.15 -22.46
N VAL A 185 8.91 13.34 -22.17
CA VAL A 185 7.95 12.26 -22.02
C VAL A 185 6.69 12.64 -22.80
N ALA A 186 6.23 11.76 -23.67
CA ALA A 186 4.98 11.91 -24.38
C ALA A 186 3.98 10.84 -23.91
N ILE A 187 2.83 11.28 -23.45
CA ILE A 187 1.75 10.42 -23.00
C ILE A 187 0.67 10.47 -24.06
N HIS A 188 0.26 9.32 -24.57
CA HIS A 188 -0.77 9.19 -25.57
C HIS A 188 -1.97 8.49 -25.01
N ARG A 189 -3.17 9.04 -25.24
CA ARG A 189 -4.42 8.39 -24.90
C ARG A 189 -4.80 7.36 -25.95
N LEU A 190 -5.21 6.21 -25.47
CA LEU A 190 -5.88 5.16 -26.24
C LEU A 190 -7.40 5.21 -26.03
N GLU A 191 -8.11 4.24 -26.54
CA GLU A 191 -9.54 4.11 -26.28
C GLU A 191 -9.83 3.81 -24.79
N GLY A 192 -10.89 4.39 -24.28
CA GLY A 192 -11.27 4.25 -22.88
C GLY A 192 -10.36 5.02 -21.91
N ASP A 193 -9.95 4.37 -20.84
CA ASP A 193 -9.09 4.92 -19.77
C ASP A 193 -7.64 4.45 -19.89
N SER A 194 -7.21 4.09 -21.09
CA SER A 194 -5.86 3.57 -21.33
C SER A 194 -4.98 4.61 -21.97
N THR A 195 -3.72 4.56 -21.57
CA THR A 195 -2.65 5.42 -22.08
C THR A 195 -1.40 4.58 -22.33
N TYR A 196 -0.46 5.09 -23.10
CA TYR A 196 0.89 4.58 -23.17
C TYR A 196 1.88 5.73 -23.08
N VAL A 197 3.03 5.46 -22.50
CA VAL A 197 4.07 6.45 -22.21
C VAL A 197 5.26 6.22 -23.09
N LEU A 198 5.68 7.28 -23.77
CA LEU A 198 6.91 7.32 -24.58
C LEU A 198 7.94 8.17 -23.86
N VAL A 199 9.16 7.69 -23.73
CA VAL A 199 10.27 8.41 -23.10
C VAL A 199 11.37 8.71 -24.09
N TRP A 200 12.01 9.87 -23.94
CA TRP A 200 13.15 10.27 -24.76
C TRP A 200 14.36 10.58 -23.89
N SER A 201 15.49 9.92 -24.22
CA SER A 201 16.76 10.11 -23.54
C SER A 201 17.93 9.84 -24.50
N ARG A 202 19.07 10.49 -24.24
CA ARG A 202 20.35 10.19 -24.87
C ARG A 202 21.23 9.24 -24.06
N GLU A 203 20.80 8.96 -22.83
CA GLU A 203 21.53 8.09 -21.89
C GLU A 203 20.82 6.75 -21.71
N PRO A 204 21.55 5.71 -21.25
CA PRO A 204 20.93 4.44 -20.91
C PRO A 204 19.84 4.61 -19.86
N LEU A 205 18.75 3.83 -20.00
CA LEU A 205 17.58 3.88 -19.16
C LEU A 205 17.34 2.56 -18.46
N LYS A 206 16.93 2.63 -17.19
CA LYS A 206 16.46 1.47 -16.44
C LYS A 206 15.01 1.18 -16.82
N PHE A 207 14.79 0.07 -17.51
CA PHE A 207 13.45 -0.42 -17.78
C PHE A 207 12.99 -1.31 -16.61
N TYR A 208 11.91 -0.94 -15.99
CA TYR A 208 11.28 -1.71 -14.93
C TYR A 208 9.81 -1.97 -15.26
N ALA A 209 9.41 -3.22 -15.17
CA ALA A 209 8.01 -3.62 -15.14
C ALA A 209 7.86 -4.65 -14.02
N GLY A 210 6.95 -4.40 -13.10
CA GLY A 210 6.75 -5.30 -11.96
C GLY A 210 6.05 -4.67 -10.78
N ALA A 211 5.96 -5.44 -9.71
CA ALA A 211 5.35 -5.01 -8.46
C ALA A 211 6.11 -3.84 -7.82
N LYS A 212 5.39 -2.92 -7.21
CA LYS A 212 5.94 -1.78 -6.46
C LYS A 212 6.51 -2.22 -5.10
N GLU A 213 7.36 -3.22 -5.08
CA GLU A 213 8.09 -3.62 -3.88
C GLU A 213 9.16 -2.59 -3.53
N TYR A 214 9.18 -2.15 -2.28
CA TYR A 214 10.07 -1.10 -1.84
C TYR A 214 11.55 -1.40 -2.11
N ALA A 215 12.00 -2.63 -1.89
CA ALA A 215 13.37 -3.06 -2.16
C ALA A 215 13.75 -2.87 -3.64
N ARG A 216 12.89 -3.33 -4.55
CA ARG A 216 13.11 -3.19 -5.99
C ARG A 216 13.09 -1.72 -6.43
N LEU A 217 12.11 -0.95 -5.94
CA LEU A 217 11.97 0.46 -6.29
C LEU A 217 13.15 1.30 -5.77
N ARG A 218 13.71 0.96 -4.62
CA ARG A 218 14.89 1.64 -4.06
C ARG A 218 16.10 1.54 -4.98
N GLU A 219 16.36 0.36 -5.54
CA GLU A 219 17.48 0.14 -6.46
C GLU A 219 17.38 0.92 -7.77
N ILE A 220 16.15 1.20 -8.19
CA ILE A 220 15.87 1.86 -9.46
C ILE A 220 15.73 3.38 -9.29
N GLY A 221 15.51 3.85 -8.06
CA GLY A 221 15.20 5.25 -7.78
C GLY A 221 13.72 5.60 -7.94
N LEU A 222 12.84 4.62 -7.82
CA LEU A 222 11.39 4.74 -7.99
C LEU A 222 10.60 4.71 -6.68
N THR A 223 11.23 4.85 -5.52
CA THR A 223 10.54 4.82 -4.23
C THR A 223 9.44 5.87 -4.10
N ASP A 224 9.62 7.00 -4.77
CA ASP A 224 8.63 8.08 -4.80
C ASP A 224 7.39 7.75 -5.66
N SER A 225 7.42 6.67 -6.44
CA SER A 225 6.22 6.16 -7.13
C SER A 225 5.19 5.57 -6.17
N ILE A 226 5.56 5.25 -4.93
CA ILE A 226 4.61 4.84 -3.90
C ILE A 226 3.84 6.06 -3.42
N ASP A 227 2.53 6.05 -3.65
CA ASP A 227 1.66 7.15 -3.22
C ASP A 227 1.17 6.96 -1.79
N PHE A 228 1.81 7.62 -0.84
CA PHE A 228 1.40 7.64 0.57
C PHE A 228 0.18 8.56 0.83
N GLY A 229 -0.30 9.29 -0.17
CA GLY A 229 -1.46 10.16 -0.10
C GLY A 229 -1.30 11.36 0.84
N SER A 230 -2.44 11.95 1.25
CA SER A 230 -2.49 13.15 2.10
C SER A 230 -1.91 12.95 3.50
N LEU A 231 -1.90 11.71 4.01
CA LEU A 231 -1.33 11.36 5.32
C LEU A 231 0.15 10.96 5.24
N ARG A 232 0.86 11.33 4.20
CA ARG A 232 2.27 10.99 3.95
C ARG A 232 3.18 11.19 5.17
N LEU A 233 2.96 12.24 5.94
CA LEU A 233 3.78 12.56 7.12
C LEU A 233 3.70 11.49 8.22
N ILE A 234 2.62 10.72 8.28
CA ILE A 234 2.41 9.65 9.24
C ILE A 234 2.64 8.28 8.58
N VAL A 235 2.10 8.08 7.39
CA VAL A 235 2.12 6.80 6.68
C VAL A 235 3.54 6.40 6.26
N LYS A 236 4.32 7.33 5.71
CA LYS A 236 5.69 7.05 5.25
C LYS A 236 6.63 6.63 6.39
N PRO A 237 6.74 7.36 7.52
CA PRO A 237 7.55 6.91 8.66
C PRO A 237 7.09 5.56 9.24
N LEU A 238 5.78 5.34 9.32
CA LEU A 238 5.21 4.08 9.77
C LEU A 238 5.64 2.91 8.88
N PHE A 239 5.50 3.08 7.56
CA PHE A 239 5.93 2.09 6.59
C PHE A 239 7.43 1.82 6.67
N LEU A 240 8.27 2.86 6.74
CA LEU A 240 9.72 2.71 6.83
C LEU A 240 10.15 1.99 8.12
N PHE A 241 9.47 2.25 9.24
CA PHE A 241 9.70 1.51 10.48
C PHE A 241 9.35 0.02 10.31
N MET A 242 8.18 -0.28 9.75
CA MET A 242 7.76 -1.65 9.50
C MET A 242 8.70 -2.37 8.52
N TYR A 243 9.14 -1.66 7.49
CA TYR A 243 10.09 -2.17 6.51
C TYR A 243 11.46 -2.45 7.15
N TRP A 244 11.94 -1.58 8.02
CA TRP A 244 13.19 -1.80 8.77
C TRP A 244 13.13 -3.08 9.62
N ILE A 245 12.02 -3.33 10.31
CA ILE A 245 11.81 -4.60 11.04
C ILE A 245 11.80 -5.79 10.06
N TYR A 246 11.13 -5.64 8.91
CA TYR A 246 11.09 -6.67 7.88
C TYR A 246 12.48 -7.03 7.34
N GLU A 247 13.34 -6.06 7.10
CA GLU A 247 14.72 -6.30 6.66
C GLU A 247 15.53 -7.20 7.64
N HIS A 248 15.23 -7.12 8.94
CA HIS A 248 15.92 -7.90 9.96
C HIS A 248 15.27 -9.25 10.25
N LEU A 249 13.94 -9.31 10.25
CA LEU A 249 13.19 -10.49 10.67
C LEU A 249 12.51 -11.24 9.51
N HIS A 250 12.57 -10.70 8.31
CA HIS A 250 11.98 -11.27 7.08
C HIS A 250 10.49 -11.67 7.21
N SER A 251 9.74 -10.98 8.05
CA SER A 251 8.32 -11.23 8.28
C SER A 251 7.54 -9.95 8.53
N TRP A 252 6.52 -9.71 7.74
CA TRP A 252 5.60 -8.59 7.93
C TRP A 252 4.70 -8.77 9.15
N VAL A 253 4.44 -10.01 9.56
CA VAL A 253 3.71 -10.31 10.80
C VAL A 253 4.51 -9.80 12.00
N PHE A 254 5.80 -10.08 12.05
CA PHE A 254 6.67 -9.55 13.11
C PHE A 254 6.81 -8.03 13.05
N SER A 255 6.73 -7.43 11.86
CA SER A 255 6.67 -5.96 11.74
C SER A 255 5.41 -5.39 12.40
N ILE A 256 4.26 -6.03 12.22
CA ILE A 256 3.00 -5.63 12.87
C ILE A 256 3.08 -5.84 14.39
N VAL A 257 3.64 -6.96 14.85
CA VAL A 257 3.85 -7.23 16.28
C VAL A 257 4.75 -6.16 16.90
N ALA A 258 5.89 -5.87 16.28
CA ALA A 258 6.84 -4.85 16.75
C ALA A 258 6.21 -3.45 16.77
N LEU A 259 5.46 -3.09 15.73
CA LEU A 259 4.70 -1.83 15.69
C LEU A 259 3.74 -1.75 16.87
N THR A 260 2.98 -2.82 17.12
CA THR A 260 2.01 -2.86 18.21
C THR A 260 2.70 -2.68 19.57
N LEU A 261 3.82 -3.36 19.78
CA LEU A 261 4.61 -3.22 21.02
C LEU A 261 5.13 -1.80 21.23
N VAL A 262 5.70 -1.19 20.19
CA VAL A 262 6.22 0.20 20.27
C VAL A 262 5.10 1.18 20.56
N VAL A 263 3.97 1.06 19.86
CA VAL A 263 2.80 1.92 20.10
C VAL A 263 2.29 1.75 21.53
N ARG A 264 2.19 0.52 22.03
CA ARG A 264 1.74 0.24 23.40
C ARG A 264 2.71 0.79 24.45
N LEU A 265 4.01 0.70 24.21
CA LEU A 265 5.03 1.27 25.12
C LEU A 265 4.94 2.81 25.15
N LEU A 266 4.81 3.46 24.00
CA LEU A 266 4.66 4.91 23.91
C LEU A 266 3.34 5.39 24.55
N MET A 267 2.28 4.62 24.45
CA MET A 267 0.99 4.93 25.05
C MET A 267 0.86 4.48 26.52
N PHE A 268 1.86 3.80 27.08
CA PHE A 268 1.79 3.27 28.43
C PHE A 268 1.45 4.33 29.51
N PRO A 269 2.10 5.52 29.53
CA PRO A 269 1.76 6.56 30.51
C PRO A 269 0.30 6.97 30.44
N LEU A 270 -0.25 7.07 29.22
CA LEU A 270 -1.64 7.41 28.98
C LEU A 270 -2.57 6.26 29.41
N THR A 271 -2.22 5.03 29.08
CA THR A 271 -2.96 3.82 29.50
C THR A 271 -2.99 3.72 31.02
N TYR A 272 -1.88 4.01 31.70
CA TYR A 272 -1.80 4.03 33.15
C TYR A 272 -2.78 5.06 33.75
N LYS A 273 -2.72 6.30 33.26
CA LYS A 273 -3.66 7.38 33.71
C LYS A 273 -5.11 7.02 33.46
N SER A 274 -5.42 6.47 32.30
CA SER A 274 -6.77 6.04 31.92
C SER A 274 -7.25 4.90 32.83
N THR A 275 -6.42 3.89 33.11
CA THR A 275 -6.77 2.78 34.00
C THR A 275 -7.02 3.25 35.43
N VAL A 276 -6.19 4.14 35.96
CA VAL A 276 -6.37 4.73 37.28
C VAL A 276 -7.66 5.58 37.35
N ALA A 277 -7.93 6.38 36.32
CA ALA A 277 -9.15 7.19 36.22
C ALA A 277 -10.40 6.31 36.21
N MET A 278 -10.40 5.23 35.44
CA MET A 278 -11.54 4.27 35.39
C MET A 278 -11.74 3.56 36.75
N ALA A 279 -10.66 3.25 37.46
CA ALA A 279 -10.75 2.67 38.81
C ALA A 279 -11.34 3.66 39.82
N LYS A 280 -10.96 4.94 39.77
CA LYS A 280 -11.58 6.01 40.59
C LYS A 280 -13.07 6.16 40.28
N MET A 281 -13.45 6.08 39.01
CA MET A 281 -14.85 6.11 38.58
C MET A 281 -15.63 4.93 39.17
N SER A 282 -15.05 3.74 39.23
CA SER A 282 -15.68 2.57 39.87
C SER A 282 -15.93 2.79 41.36
N GLU A 283 -15.05 3.49 42.07
CA GLU A 283 -15.23 3.86 43.48
C GLU A 283 -16.37 4.88 43.70
N LEU A 284 -16.67 5.70 42.67
CA LEU A 284 -17.77 6.64 42.68
C LEU A 284 -19.13 6.04 42.32
N ALA A 285 -19.18 4.79 41.87
CA ALA A 285 -20.42 4.13 41.45
C ALA A 285 -21.56 4.23 42.45
N PRO A 286 -21.37 4.02 43.80
CA PRO A 286 -22.40 4.17 44.79
C PRO A 286 -22.99 5.62 44.85
N LYS A 287 -22.11 6.62 44.78
CA LYS A 287 -22.52 8.03 44.78
C LYS A 287 -23.31 8.40 43.53
N LEU A 288 -22.88 7.92 42.36
CA LEU A 288 -23.61 8.13 41.11
C LEU A 288 -25.00 7.49 41.14
N GLN A 289 -25.15 6.33 41.77
CA GLN A 289 -26.42 5.66 41.90
C GLN A 289 -27.37 6.43 42.84
N GLN A 290 -26.86 6.98 43.93
CA GLN A 290 -27.62 7.84 44.83
C GLN A 290 -28.09 9.13 44.12
N LEU A 291 -27.25 9.78 43.31
CA LEU A 291 -27.63 10.91 42.50
C LEU A 291 -28.67 10.55 41.43
N LYS A 292 -28.60 9.40 40.84
CA LYS A 292 -29.55 8.90 39.85
C LYS A 292 -30.96 8.69 40.49
N GLU A 293 -30.99 8.14 41.68
CA GLU A 293 -32.24 7.98 42.42
C GLU A 293 -32.81 9.30 42.87
N LYS A 294 -31.97 10.25 43.37
CA LYS A 294 -32.36 11.53 43.86
C LYS A 294 -32.93 12.47 42.77
N TYR A 295 -32.35 12.42 41.57
CA TYR A 295 -32.73 13.28 40.43
C TYR A 295 -33.39 12.49 39.29
N LYS A 296 -34.14 11.45 39.63
CA LYS A 296 -34.77 10.54 38.66
C LYS A 296 -35.71 11.26 37.69
N ASP A 297 -36.35 12.35 38.16
CA ASP A 297 -37.33 13.10 37.39
C ASP A 297 -36.72 14.37 36.73
N ASP A 298 -35.45 14.68 36.95
CA ASP A 298 -34.78 15.84 36.42
C ASP A 298 -33.41 15.46 35.80
N PRO A 299 -33.37 15.06 34.51
CA PRO A 299 -32.14 14.63 33.84
C PRO A 299 -31.08 15.74 33.73
N VAL A 300 -31.49 17.01 33.64
CA VAL A 300 -30.58 18.16 33.52
C VAL A 300 -29.83 18.37 34.82
N LYS A 301 -30.54 18.33 35.95
CA LYS A 301 -29.96 18.50 37.28
C LYS A 301 -29.08 17.31 37.67
N PHE A 302 -29.43 16.09 37.23
CA PHE A 302 -28.59 14.92 37.37
C PHE A 302 -27.25 15.10 36.67
N GLN A 303 -27.27 15.57 35.45
CA GLN A 303 -26.03 15.85 34.65
C GLN A 303 -25.15 16.91 35.34
N GLU A 304 -25.75 18.00 35.83
CA GLU A 304 -25.00 19.05 36.55
C GLU A 304 -24.36 18.52 37.85
N GLU A 305 -25.04 17.72 38.61
CA GLU A 305 -24.53 17.15 39.87
C GLU A 305 -23.44 16.08 39.61
N VAL A 306 -23.57 15.32 38.53
CA VAL A 306 -22.53 14.38 38.09
C VAL A 306 -21.26 15.11 37.67
N MET A 307 -21.38 16.22 36.94
CA MET A 307 -20.24 17.06 36.55
C MET A 307 -19.55 17.70 37.77
N LYS A 308 -20.33 18.18 38.76
CA LYS A 308 -19.79 18.69 40.06
C LYS A 308 -19.01 17.60 40.78
N LEU A 309 -19.55 16.39 40.86
CA LEU A 309 -18.90 15.25 41.52
C LEU A 309 -17.56 14.88 40.84
N TYR A 310 -17.52 14.91 39.51
CA TYR A 310 -16.28 14.70 38.77
C TYR A 310 -15.23 15.79 39.03
N GLN A 311 -15.63 17.05 39.11
CA GLN A 311 -14.76 18.16 39.45
C GLN A 311 -14.21 18.06 40.87
N GLU A 312 -15.02 17.70 41.87
CA GLU A 312 -14.63 17.52 43.27
C GLU A 312 -13.55 16.42 43.42
N VAL A 313 -13.66 15.36 42.66
CA VAL A 313 -12.74 14.23 42.70
C VAL A 313 -11.52 14.42 41.79
N GLY A 314 -11.52 15.45 40.95
CA GLY A 314 -10.47 15.69 39.94
C GLY A 314 -10.46 14.66 38.81
N PHE A 315 -11.62 14.09 38.53
CA PHE A 315 -11.80 13.12 37.43
C PHE A 315 -12.17 13.85 36.14
N ASN A 316 -11.44 13.54 35.06
CA ASN A 316 -11.79 13.98 33.72
C ASN A 316 -12.36 12.79 32.92
N PRO A 317 -13.64 12.79 32.54
CA PRO A 317 -14.26 11.71 31.79
C PRO A 317 -13.63 11.51 30.40
N MET A 318 -12.97 12.56 29.86
CA MET A 318 -12.26 12.47 28.59
C MET A 318 -10.97 11.62 28.68
N SER A 319 -10.40 11.42 29.84
CA SER A 319 -9.18 10.64 30.02
C SER A 319 -9.36 9.14 29.69
N GLY A 320 -10.57 8.63 29.78
CA GLY A 320 -10.90 7.24 29.43
C GLY A 320 -10.95 6.95 27.93
N CYS A 321 -11.30 7.94 27.11
CA CYS A 321 -11.40 7.79 25.65
C CYS A 321 -10.16 8.31 24.90
N LEU A 322 -9.26 9.04 25.55
CA LEU A 322 -8.06 9.62 24.93
C LEU A 322 -7.14 8.58 24.28
N PRO A 323 -6.89 7.39 24.83
CA PRO A 323 -6.13 6.34 24.17
C PRO A 323 -6.74 5.93 22.82
N LEU A 324 -8.07 5.83 22.74
CA LEU A 324 -8.78 5.48 21.51
C LEU A 324 -8.63 6.59 20.45
N LEU A 325 -8.72 7.85 20.84
CA LEU A 325 -8.56 8.99 19.93
C LEU A 325 -7.14 9.05 19.34
N LEU A 326 -6.12 8.75 20.14
CA LEU A 326 -4.73 8.67 19.64
C LEU A 326 -4.49 7.45 18.77
N GLN A 327 -5.27 6.38 18.95
CA GLN A 327 -5.18 5.16 18.15
C GLN A 327 -5.74 5.34 16.74
N ILE A 328 -6.74 6.20 16.53
CA ILE A 328 -7.40 6.39 15.23
C ILE A 328 -6.42 6.81 14.13
N PRO A 329 -5.52 7.80 14.28
CA PRO A 329 -4.55 8.14 13.25
C PRO A 329 -3.62 6.99 12.88
N ILE A 330 -3.17 6.21 13.87
CA ILE A 330 -2.30 5.04 13.65
C ILE A 330 -3.05 3.96 12.89
N PHE A 331 -4.31 3.73 13.22
CA PHE A 331 -5.18 2.79 12.54
C PHE A 331 -5.35 3.15 11.06
N PHE A 332 -5.67 4.40 10.74
CA PHE A 332 -5.80 4.85 9.34
C PHE A 332 -4.47 4.81 8.59
N ALA A 333 -3.36 5.16 9.25
CA ALA A 333 -2.04 5.08 8.66
C ALA A 333 -1.67 3.62 8.30
N LEU A 334 -1.91 2.67 9.21
CA LEU A 334 -1.68 1.26 8.95
C LEU A 334 -2.62 0.72 7.85
N TYR A 335 -3.89 1.10 7.87
CA TYR A 335 -4.82 0.77 6.79
C TYR A 335 -4.28 1.23 5.43
N LYS A 336 -3.79 2.45 5.36
CA LYS A 336 -3.21 3.00 4.14
C LYS A 336 -1.97 2.21 3.71
N VAL A 337 -1.04 1.90 4.63
CA VAL A 337 0.14 1.07 4.36
C VAL A 337 -0.26 -0.28 3.76
N LEU A 338 -1.21 -0.98 4.38
CA LEU A 338 -1.70 -2.28 3.90
C LEU A 338 -2.33 -2.22 2.51
N THR A 339 -2.98 -1.12 2.18
CA THR A 339 -3.72 -1.00 0.92
C THR A 339 -2.90 -0.47 -0.25
N ILE A 340 -1.76 0.18 -0.02
CA ILE A 340 -0.95 0.79 -1.09
C ILE A 340 0.36 0.06 -1.37
N THR A 341 0.83 -0.81 -0.46
CA THR A 341 2.12 -1.49 -0.62
C THR A 341 1.95 -2.89 -1.18
N ALA A 342 2.66 -3.18 -2.27
CA ALA A 342 2.72 -4.53 -2.84
C ALA A 342 3.36 -5.53 -1.88
N ASP A 343 4.30 -5.09 -1.07
CA ASP A 343 4.98 -5.90 -0.07
C ASP A 343 4.00 -6.60 0.90
N LEU A 344 3.00 -5.87 1.38
CA LEU A 344 2.00 -6.38 2.32
C LEU A 344 0.85 -7.12 1.65
N GLN A 345 0.53 -6.77 0.39
CA GLN A 345 -0.44 -7.50 -0.42
C GLN A 345 -0.10 -8.99 -0.54
N LEU A 346 1.16 -9.32 -0.56
CA LEU A 346 1.68 -10.67 -0.79
C LEU A 346 2.17 -11.35 0.48
N ALA A 347 2.11 -10.67 1.63
CA ALA A 347 2.45 -11.23 2.92
C ALA A 347 1.34 -12.17 3.41
N LYS A 348 1.72 -13.41 3.73
CA LYS A 348 0.82 -14.45 4.25
C LYS A 348 0.91 -14.53 5.78
N PHE A 349 -0.18 -14.91 6.41
CA PHE A 349 -0.24 -15.22 7.83
C PHE A 349 -1.09 -16.47 8.07
N LEU A 350 -0.45 -17.58 8.42
CA LEU A 350 -1.11 -18.88 8.68
C LEU A 350 -2.13 -19.23 7.57
N TRP A 351 -3.42 -19.15 7.87
CA TRP A 351 -4.52 -19.41 6.92
C TRP A 351 -4.88 -18.20 6.04
N VAL A 352 -4.34 -17.01 6.35
CA VAL A 352 -4.65 -15.78 5.59
C VAL A 352 -3.73 -15.67 4.40
N PRO A 353 -4.23 -15.64 3.14
CA PRO A 353 -3.41 -15.62 1.95
C PRO A 353 -2.73 -14.26 1.72
N SER A 354 -3.31 -13.17 2.24
CA SER A 354 -2.77 -11.81 2.15
C SER A 354 -3.18 -10.99 3.37
N LEU A 355 -2.21 -10.32 4.00
CA LEU A 355 -2.48 -9.37 5.10
C LEU A 355 -3.26 -8.13 4.63
N ALA A 356 -3.25 -7.82 3.34
CA ALA A 356 -4.01 -6.71 2.76
C ALA A 356 -5.46 -7.08 2.40
N GLU A 357 -5.83 -8.36 2.47
CA GLU A 357 -7.17 -8.86 2.20
C GLU A 357 -7.86 -9.30 3.50
N LYS A 358 -9.19 -9.45 3.44
CA LYS A 358 -9.97 -9.94 4.56
C LYS A 358 -9.59 -11.38 4.95
N ASP A 359 -9.76 -11.72 6.21
CA ASP A 359 -9.62 -13.11 6.68
C ASP A 359 -10.77 -13.98 6.09
N PRO A 360 -10.44 -15.00 5.27
CA PRO A 360 -11.46 -15.83 4.62
C PRO A 360 -12.27 -16.68 5.60
N TYR A 361 -11.74 -16.99 6.78
CA TYR A 361 -12.39 -17.79 7.81
C TYR A 361 -12.94 -16.98 8.98
N TYR A 362 -12.78 -15.65 8.97
CA TYR A 362 -13.27 -14.74 10.01
C TYR A 362 -12.72 -15.01 11.43
N VAL A 363 -11.62 -15.74 11.55
CA VAL A 363 -11.02 -16.10 12.84
C VAL A 363 -10.48 -14.86 13.54
N LEU A 364 -9.76 -14.01 12.82
CA LEU A 364 -9.19 -12.77 13.38
C LEU A 364 -10.25 -11.78 13.86
N PRO A 365 -11.32 -11.47 13.10
CA PRO A 365 -12.41 -10.63 13.59
C PRO A 365 -13.09 -11.19 14.84
N ILE A 366 -13.33 -12.49 14.91
CA ILE A 366 -13.92 -13.16 16.08
C ILE A 366 -12.99 -13.06 17.29
N LEU A 367 -11.69 -13.30 17.12
CA LEU A 367 -10.69 -13.13 18.18
C LEU A 367 -10.63 -11.68 18.66
N MET A 368 -10.68 -10.73 17.74
CA MET A 368 -10.73 -9.30 18.07
C MET A 368 -11.95 -8.99 18.93
N GLY A 369 -13.13 -9.42 18.54
CA GLY A 369 -14.36 -9.25 19.30
C GLY A 369 -14.29 -9.89 20.69
N ALA A 370 -13.75 -11.10 20.77
CA ALA A 370 -13.53 -11.81 22.04
C ALA A 370 -12.59 -11.04 22.98
N THR A 371 -11.50 -10.47 22.45
CA THR A 371 -10.58 -9.64 23.26
C THR A 371 -11.23 -8.35 23.72
N MET A 372 -12.10 -7.72 22.92
CA MET A 372 -12.88 -6.55 23.33
C MET A 372 -13.83 -6.88 24.47
N ILE A 373 -14.51 -8.02 24.40
CA ILE A 373 -15.41 -8.51 25.47
C ILE A 373 -14.59 -8.84 26.73
N ALA A 374 -13.44 -9.51 26.59
CA ALA A 374 -12.56 -9.80 27.71
C ALA A 374 -12.09 -8.53 28.46
N GLN A 375 -11.84 -7.45 27.74
CA GLN A 375 -11.49 -6.15 28.33
C GLN A 375 -12.60 -5.62 29.23
N GLN A 376 -13.87 -5.84 28.87
CA GLN A 376 -15.02 -5.42 29.68
C GLN A 376 -15.10 -6.20 31.02
N PHE A 377 -14.73 -7.49 31.01
CA PHE A 377 -14.68 -8.29 32.23
C PHE A 377 -13.56 -7.83 33.19
N ILE A 378 -12.43 -7.40 32.65
CA ILE A 378 -11.28 -6.92 33.44
C ILE A 378 -11.51 -5.50 33.97
N SER A 379 -12.17 -4.65 33.19
CA SER A 379 -12.47 -3.26 33.53
C SER A 379 -13.92 -2.91 33.23
N PRO A 380 -14.89 -3.46 34.02
CA PRO A 380 -16.28 -3.15 33.82
C PRO A 380 -16.59 -1.70 34.18
N SER A 381 -17.52 -1.09 33.44
CA SER A 381 -18.07 0.21 33.80
C SER A 381 -18.95 0.09 35.06
N PRO A 382 -19.00 1.12 35.92
CA PRO A 382 -19.90 1.18 37.07
C PRO A 382 -21.39 1.11 36.66
N GLU A 383 -21.74 1.62 35.49
CA GLU A 383 -23.11 1.59 34.99
C GLU A 383 -23.39 0.34 34.15
N LYS A 384 -24.48 -0.37 34.50
CA LYS A 384 -24.92 -1.57 33.76
C LYS A 384 -25.29 -1.26 32.30
N SER A 385 -25.95 -0.12 32.06
CA SER A 385 -26.33 0.34 30.73
C SER A 385 -25.13 0.53 29.83
N GLN A 386 -24.04 1.09 30.35
CA GLN A 386 -22.80 1.35 29.61
C GLN A 386 -22.10 0.02 29.28
N ASN A 387 -22.09 -0.95 30.18
CA ASN A 387 -21.55 -2.29 29.91
C ASN A 387 -22.31 -2.99 28.78
N TYR A 388 -23.63 -2.84 28.73
CA TYR A 388 -24.48 -3.40 27.69
C TYR A 388 -24.21 -2.74 26.33
N ILE A 389 -24.08 -1.42 26.29
CA ILE A 389 -23.70 -0.66 25.07
C ILE A 389 -22.32 -1.10 24.58
N MET A 390 -21.34 -1.25 25.45
CA MET A 390 -20.01 -1.72 25.10
C MET A 390 -20.01 -3.13 24.55
N PHE A 391 -20.84 -4.02 25.09
CA PHE A 391 -21.01 -5.37 24.55
C PHE A 391 -21.58 -5.34 23.13
N ILE A 392 -22.66 -4.60 22.90
CA ILE A 392 -23.24 -4.43 21.57
C ILE A 392 -22.22 -3.85 20.60
N THR A 393 -21.48 -2.82 21.03
CA THR A 393 -20.40 -2.21 20.25
C THR A 393 -19.35 -3.24 19.84
N SER A 394 -18.93 -4.11 20.77
CA SER A 394 -17.97 -5.19 20.46
C SER A 394 -18.48 -6.14 19.39
N VAL A 395 -19.77 -6.51 19.45
CA VAL A 395 -20.42 -7.35 18.43
C VAL A 395 -20.48 -6.62 17.08
N VAL A 396 -20.89 -5.36 17.05
CA VAL A 396 -20.96 -4.54 15.84
C VAL A 396 -19.59 -4.38 15.21
N PHE A 397 -18.54 -4.10 16.00
CA PHE A 397 -17.16 -4.01 15.50
C PHE A 397 -16.67 -5.33 14.94
N THR A 398 -17.03 -6.46 15.52
CA THR A 398 -16.67 -7.80 14.99
C THR A 398 -17.20 -7.97 13.56
N PHE A 399 -18.45 -7.61 13.31
CA PHE A 399 -19.03 -7.67 11.97
C PHE A 399 -18.43 -6.65 11.01
N LEU A 400 -18.18 -5.42 11.47
CA LEU A 400 -17.57 -4.37 10.66
C LEU A 400 -16.16 -4.76 10.23
N PHE A 401 -15.34 -5.27 11.13
CA PHE A 401 -13.94 -5.65 10.87
C PHE A 401 -13.81 -6.96 10.09
N ALA A 402 -14.87 -7.72 9.92
CA ALA A 402 -14.87 -8.92 9.08
C ALA A 402 -14.53 -8.62 7.61
N SER A 403 -14.79 -7.39 7.14
CA SER A 403 -14.49 -6.93 5.78
C SER A 403 -13.16 -6.18 5.64
N PHE A 404 -12.49 -5.88 6.75
CA PHE A 404 -11.22 -5.15 6.74
C PHE A 404 -10.02 -6.07 6.45
N PRO A 405 -8.87 -5.50 5.98
CA PRO A 405 -7.65 -6.26 5.79
C PRO A 405 -7.22 -7.03 7.04
N ALA A 406 -6.82 -8.27 6.87
CA ALA A 406 -6.44 -9.15 7.98
C ALA A 406 -5.28 -8.59 8.81
N GLY A 407 -4.31 -7.91 8.18
CA GLY A 407 -3.21 -7.24 8.89
C GLY A 407 -3.68 -6.15 9.85
N LEU A 408 -4.74 -5.43 9.49
CA LEU A 408 -5.35 -4.41 10.34
C LEU A 408 -6.09 -5.02 11.54
N VAL A 409 -6.83 -6.09 11.30
CA VAL A 409 -7.53 -6.85 12.34
C VAL A 409 -6.53 -7.52 13.28
N LEU A 410 -5.44 -8.06 12.75
CA LEU A 410 -4.33 -8.61 13.52
C LEU A 410 -3.71 -7.55 14.45
N TYR A 411 -3.41 -6.37 13.91
CA TYR A 411 -2.89 -5.25 14.70
C TYR A 411 -3.85 -4.89 15.85
N TRP A 412 -5.14 -4.75 15.56
CA TRP A 412 -6.14 -4.41 16.58
C TRP A 412 -6.30 -5.51 17.63
N THR A 413 -6.29 -6.76 17.22
CA THR A 413 -6.34 -7.91 18.13
C THR A 413 -5.13 -7.95 19.06
N LEU A 414 -3.93 -7.80 18.52
CA LEU A 414 -2.70 -7.71 19.30
C LEU A 414 -2.71 -6.51 20.24
N ASN A 415 -3.18 -5.37 19.78
CA ASN A 415 -3.34 -4.18 20.60
C ASN A 415 -4.27 -4.43 21.79
N ASN A 416 -5.38 -5.12 21.58
CA ASN A 416 -6.30 -5.51 22.66
C ASN A 416 -5.64 -6.48 23.64
N ILE A 417 -4.94 -7.49 23.14
CA ILE A 417 -4.24 -8.48 23.99
C ILE A 417 -3.19 -7.79 24.88
N PHE A 418 -2.36 -6.92 24.30
CA PHE A 418 -1.37 -6.18 25.07
C PHE A 418 -2.01 -5.19 26.04
N ASN A 419 -3.14 -4.57 25.66
CA ASN A 419 -3.90 -3.74 26.56
C ASN A 419 -4.46 -4.51 27.76
N LEU A 420 -4.98 -5.71 27.54
CA LEU A 420 -5.42 -6.63 28.61
C LEU A 420 -4.27 -6.90 29.59
N GLY A 421 -3.11 -7.26 29.06
CA GLY A 421 -1.91 -7.51 29.87
C GLY A 421 -1.45 -6.29 30.68
N GLN A 422 -1.42 -5.12 30.05
CA GLN A 422 -1.06 -3.86 30.70
C GLN A 422 -2.06 -3.46 31.80
N THR A 423 -3.35 -3.57 31.50
CA THR A 423 -4.42 -3.28 32.48
C THR A 423 -4.35 -4.21 33.68
N TYR A 424 -4.16 -5.49 33.45
CA TYR A 424 -3.98 -6.48 34.51
C TYR A 424 -2.75 -6.17 35.38
N LEU A 425 -1.62 -5.87 34.75
CA LEU A 425 -0.38 -5.51 35.43
C LEU A 425 -0.55 -4.24 36.29
N ILE A 426 -1.14 -3.19 35.72
CA ILE A 426 -1.39 -1.94 36.45
C ILE A 426 -2.29 -2.19 37.67
N LYS A 427 -3.37 -2.94 37.53
CA LYS A 427 -4.28 -3.27 38.65
C LYS A 427 -3.58 -4.05 39.73
N LYS A 428 -2.73 -5.00 39.36
CA LYS A 428 -1.94 -5.80 40.32
C LYS A 428 -0.93 -4.95 41.08
N LEU A 429 -0.18 -4.10 40.39
CA LEU A 429 0.84 -3.21 40.96
C LEU A 429 0.24 -2.12 41.86
N THR A 430 -0.91 -1.62 41.54
CA THR A 430 -1.63 -0.58 42.30
C THR A 430 -2.52 -1.12 43.41
N GLY A 431 -2.64 -2.45 43.54
CA GLY A 431 -3.46 -3.10 44.57
C GLY A 431 -4.97 -2.94 44.36
N MET A 432 -5.40 -2.49 43.19
CA MET A 432 -6.82 -2.25 42.85
C MET A 432 -7.63 -3.56 42.78
N ASP A 433 -7.00 -4.70 42.48
CA ASP A 433 -7.67 -6.01 42.48
C ASP A 433 -8.19 -6.42 43.86
N LYS A 434 -7.48 -6.07 44.93
CA LYS A 434 -7.88 -6.41 46.32
C LYS A 434 -9.10 -5.59 46.76
N LYS A 435 -9.21 -4.33 46.34
CA LYS A 435 -10.35 -3.47 46.66
C LYS A 435 -11.65 -3.91 45.97
N GLN A 436 -11.59 -4.35 44.72
CA GLN A 436 -12.75 -4.86 44.02
C GLN A 436 -13.27 -6.21 44.54
N GLY A 437 -12.37 -7.05 45.07
CA GLY A 437 -12.73 -8.30 45.71
C GLY A 437 -13.49 -8.13 47.06
N SER A 438 -13.16 -7.08 47.83
CA SER A 438 -13.89 -6.77 49.08
C SER A 438 -15.28 -6.24 48.86
N VAL A 439 -15.46 -5.34 47.91
CA VAL A 439 -16.79 -4.77 47.54
C VAL A 439 -17.77 -5.86 46.98
N ARG A 440 -17.22 -6.86 46.31
CA ARG A 440 -18.02 -7.98 45.80
C ARG A 440 -18.47 -8.96 46.89
N LYS A 441 -17.68 -9.10 47.96
CA LYS A 441 -18.06 -9.96 49.13
C LYS A 441 -19.11 -9.32 50.00
N ASP A 442 -19.09 -7.97 50.15
CA ASP A 442 -20.09 -7.24 50.93
C ASP A 442 -21.46 -7.14 50.24
N LYS A 443 -21.51 -7.27 48.90
CA LYS A 443 -22.79 -7.36 48.15
C LYS A 443 -23.42 -8.76 48.11
N LYS A 444 -22.74 -9.80 48.62
CA LYS A 444 -23.27 -11.17 48.71
C LYS A 444 -23.66 -11.55 50.15
N ARG A 445 -23.48 -10.64 51.09
CA ARG A 445 -24.06 -10.74 52.45
C ARG A 445 -25.21 -9.70 52.52
#